data_30cfaf816e55fe65c1cd6173b72028c4
#
_entry.id   30cfaf816e55fe65c1cd6173b72028c4
#
_cell.length_a   1.000
_cell.length_b   1.000
_cell.length_c   1.000
_cell.angle_alpha   90.00
_cell.angle_beta   90.00
_cell.angle_gamma   90.00
#
_symmetry.space_group_name_H-M   'P 1'
#
loop_
_entity.id
_entity.type
_entity.pdbx_description
1 polymer ?
#
loop_
_entity_poly.entity_id
_entity_poly.type
_entity_poly.pdbx_seq_one_letter_code
_entity_poly.pdbx_strand_id
1 'polypeptide(L)'
;MEKYRIESDLLGELQVPAEAYYGVQTQRGINNYKVSNLKMSDFPEYVIAIAYIKLAAVEANHDLGVINDEIYAAIAQACREIIDGKMHDQFPTDMVQGGAGTTVNMNANEVIANRALEIMGHQRGEYQFCSPNDHVNCAQSTNDAYPSAFRYAFIRMNRGLVSELQRLIASLRKKGDEYNDSIKMGRTQLQDAVPMTSGQEFHAFANNLEEEVANLDRNVKLLYEINMGGTAIGTGLNAAAGYAELCIRKMCELTGEPFELASDLVEATPDTGAYVSYSAALKRLAVKLSKTCNDLRLMASGPRCGLHEINLPPMAPGSSIMPGKVNPVIPEVTNQVCFKVIGNDTAVTFAAEAGQLQLNVMEPIITECIFESITWLSNVMAILREKCIDGITINREHNAETVKHSIGIVTALNPVIGYKASTKIAKEALETGKSVYNLVLEHQLLSKEQLDELLNPENMLAAH
;
A
#
# COMPACT_ATOMS: atom_id res chain seq x y z
N MET A 1 23.48 23.88 27.47
CA MET A 1 22.75 22.95 28.34
C MET A 1 21.33 22.93 27.84
N GLU A 2 20.82 21.78 27.50
CA GLU A 2 19.40 21.66 27.21
C GLU A 2 18.61 22.09 28.45
N LYS A 3 17.61 22.91 28.24
CA LYS A 3 16.69 23.33 29.31
C LYS A 3 15.58 22.28 29.40
N TYR A 4 15.24 21.89 30.63
CA TYR A 4 14.14 20.96 30.92
C TYR A 4 13.10 21.65 31.79
N ARG A 5 11.84 21.23 31.62
CA ARG A 5 10.77 21.48 32.58
C ARG A 5 10.41 20.17 33.28
N ILE A 6 9.94 20.25 34.51
CA ILE A 6 9.49 19.11 35.29
C ILE A 6 7.99 18.99 35.08
N GLU A 7 7.54 17.83 34.63
CA GLU A 7 6.13 17.44 34.56
C GLU A 7 5.91 16.17 35.38
N SER A 8 4.69 15.93 35.84
CA SER A 8 4.33 14.77 36.66
C SER A 8 3.07 14.12 36.17
N ASP A 9 3.00 12.79 36.34
CA ASP A 9 1.82 11.94 36.17
C ASP A 9 1.67 10.98 37.38
N LEU A 10 0.79 9.99 37.28
CA LEU A 10 0.56 9.02 38.37
C LEU A 10 1.82 8.20 38.74
N LEU A 11 2.81 8.13 37.86
CA LEU A 11 4.06 7.40 38.11
C LEU A 11 5.18 8.30 38.65
N GLY A 12 4.92 9.60 38.82
CA GLY A 12 5.88 10.58 39.37
C GLY A 12 6.43 11.54 38.32
N GLU A 13 7.46 12.28 38.73
CA GLU A 13 8.06 13.36 37.93
C GLU A 13 9.02 12.84 36.86
N LEU A 14 9.06 13.54 35.72
CA LEU A 14 10.07 13.41 34.69
C LEU A 14 10.51 14.77 34.14
N GLN A 15 11.75 14.81 33.67
CA GLN A 15 12.27 15.90 32.87
C GLN A 15 11.79 15.78 31.42
N VAL A 16 11.15 16.86 30.93
CA VAL A 16 10.72 16.99 29.55
C VAL A 16 11.52 18.15 28.94
N PRO A 17 12.06 18.06 27.71
CA PRO A 17 12.75 19.17 27.07
C PRO A 17 11.88 20.43 27.09
N ALA A 18 12.43 21.56 27.49
CA ALA A 18 11.65 22.80 27.71
C ALA A 18 10.95 23.27 26.43
N GLU A 19 11.59 23.04 25.27
CA GLU A 19 11.09 23.47 23.97
C GLU A 19 10.09 22.45 23.34
N ALA A 20 9.94 21.24 23.92
CA ALA A 20 9.02 20.24 23.40
C ALA A 20 7.56 20.65 23.67
N TYR A 21 6.68 20.41 22.68
CA TYR A 21 5.23 20.53 22.87
C TYR A 21 4.64 19.28 23.53
N TYR A 22 5.27 18.12 23.39
CA TYR A 22 4.85 16.93 24.12
C TYR A 22 5.18 17.05 25.60
N GLY A 23 4.56 16.21 26.44
CA GLY A 23 4.68 16.24 27.89
C GLY A 23 5.23 14.94 28.48
N VAL A 24 4.92 14.72 29.75
CA VAL A 24 5.46 13.64 30.59
C VAL A 24 5.11 12.25 30.08
N GLN A 25 3.88 12.02 29.61
CA GLN A 25 3.45 10.71 29.15
C GLN A 25 4.13 10.32 27.82
N THR A 26 4.28 11.27 26.92
CA THR A 26 5.09 11.08 25.70
C THR A 26 6.54 10.79 26.05
N GLN A 27 7.13 11.55 26.99
CA GLN A 27 8.52 11.31 27.41
C GLN A 27 8.70 9.91 28.01
N ARG A 28 7.71 9.38 28.77
CA ARG A 28 7.73 7.98 29.21
C ARG A 28 7.69 7.01 28.04
N GLY A 29 6.84 7.26 27.07
CA GLY A 29 6.75 6.43 25.87
C GLY A 29 8.08 6.37 25.11
N ILE A 30 8.74 7.52 24.92
CA ILE A 30 10.08 7.61 24.30
C ILE A 30 11.12 6.78 25.08
N ASN A 31 11.02 6.81 26.41
CA ASN A 31 11.96 6.07 27.26
C ASN A 31 11.69 4.55 27.22
N ASN A 32 10.42 4.15 27.18
CA ASN A 32 9.99 2.76 27.25
C ASN A 32 10.09 2.02 25.91
N TYR A 33 9.77 2.69 24.82
CA TYR A 33 9.60 2.06 23.52
C TYR A 33 10.64 2.57 22.52
N LYS A 34 11.65 1.74 22.25
CA LYS A 34 12.68 1.93 21.23
C LYS A 34 12.79 0.61 20.46
N VAL A 35 11.72 0.28 19.73
CA VAL A 35 11.51 -1.06 19.15
C VAL A 35 11.75 -1.06 17.65
N SER A 36 10.98 -0.27 16.91
CA SER A 36 10.97 -0.32 15.44
C SER A 36 11.89 0.73 14.80
N ASN A 37 12.28 1.77 15.51
CA ASN A 37 12.89 3.01 15.00
C ASN A 37 11.97 3.81 14.02
N LEU A 38 10.72 3.41 13.86
CA LEU A 38 9.70 4.15 13.13
C LEU A 38 8.89 4.98 14.13
N LYS A 39 8.76 6.26 13.85
CA LYS A 39 8.04 7.21 14.69
C LYS A 39 6.72 7.58 14.04
N MET A 40 5.77 8.03 14.84
CA MET A 40 4.52 8.59 14.32
C MET A 40 4.79 9.76 13.36
N SER A 41 5.80 10.60 13.63
CA SER A 41 6.23 11.70 12.76
C SER A 41 6.72 11.28 11.38
N ASP A 42 7.10 10.02 11.18
CA ASP A 42 7.50 9.48 9.88
C ASP A 42 6.29 9.24 8.95
N PHE A 43 5.08 9.34 9.51
CA PHE A 43 3.80 9.20 8.82
C PHE A 43 2.94 10.48 8.97
N PRO A 44 3.22 11.54 8.18
CA PRO A 44 2.51 12.82 8.29
C PRO A 44 0.98 12.69 8.22
N GLU A 45 0.47 11.77 7.39
CA GLU A 45 -0.97 11.52 7.27
C GLU A 45 -1.59 11.03 8.57
N TYR A 46 -0.82 10.34 9.42
CA TYR A 46 -1.30 9.90 10.72
C TYR A 46 -1.35 11.04 11.73
N VAL A 47 -0.34 11.91 11.74
CA VAL A 47 -0.32 13.13 12.58
C VAL A 47 -1.49 14.04 12.20
N ILE A 48 -1.74 14.23 10.90
CA ILE A 48 -2.90 14.99 10.41
C ILE A 48 -4.22 14.35 10.83
N ALA A 49 -4.34 13.03 10.68
CA ALA A 49 -5.57 12.32 11.00
C ALA A 49 -5.95 12.42 12.48
N ILE A 50 -5.00 12.24 13.40
CA ILE A 50 -5.31 12.38 14.83
C ILE A 50 -5.69 13.82 15.19
N ALA A 51 -5.10 14.82 14.53
CA ALA A 51 -5.49 16.23 14.74
C ALA A 51 -6.93 16.49 14.27
N TYR A 52 -7.39 15.88 13.17
CA TYR A 52 -8.80 15.93 12.75
C TYR A 52 -9.74 15.31 13.78
N ILE A 53 -9.38 14.13 14.33
CA ILE A 53 -10.17 13.48 15.39
C ILE A 53 -10.28 14.41 16.61
N LYS A 54 -9.19 15.01 17.04
CA LYS A 54 -9.18 15.93 18.19
C LYS A 54 -9.97 17.22 17.91
N LEU A 55 -9.90 17.74 16.69
CA LEU A 55 -10.68 18.90 16.25
C LEU A 55 -12.19 18.58 16.26
N ALA A 56 -12.59 17.45 15.68
CA ALA A 56 -14.00 17.03 15.68
C ALA A 56 -14.54 16.82 17.10
N ALA A 57 -13.72 16.22 17.97
CA ALA A 57 -14.07 15.98 19.37
C ALA A 57 -14.25 17.28 20.16
N VAL A 58 -13.34 18.26 20.02
CA VAL A 58 -13.48 19.54 20.73
C VAL A 58 -14.62 20.37 20.20
N GLU A 59 -14.89 20.36 18.87
CA GLU A 59 -16.05 21.04 18.29
C GLU A 59 -17.37 20.41 18.80
N ALA A 60 -17.46 19.09 18.88
CA ALA A 60 -18.63 18.40 19.42
C ALA A 60 -18.83 18.71 20.91
N ASN A 61 -17.79 18.69 21.73
CA ASN A 61 -17.89 19.03 23.15
C ASN A 61 -18.25 20.51 23.39
N HIS A 62 -17.76 21.41 22.55
CA HIS A 62 -18.13 22.82 22.59
C HIS A 62 -19.62 23.04 22.26
N ASP A 63 -20.09 22.44 21.15
CA ASP A 63 -21.50 22.55 20.75
C ASP A 63 -22.47 21.95 21.80
N LEU A 64 -22.00 20.99 22.58
CA LEU A 64 -22.74 20.40 23.72
C LEU A 64 -22.60 21.18 25.03
N GLY A 65 -21.85 22.29 25.02
CA GLY A 65 -21.62 23.13 26.20
C GLY A 65 -20.69 22.52 27.26
N VAL A 66 -19.92 21.49 26.92
CA VAL A 66 -18.98 20.81 27.83
C VAL A 66 -17.66 21.58 27.93
N ILE A 67 -17.20 22.16 26.84
CA ILE A 67 -15.96 22.95 26.74
C ILE A 67 -16.34 24.42 26.49
N ASN A 68 -15.71 25.35 27.19
CA ASN A 68 -15.97 26.80 27.02
C ASN A 68 -15.30 27.37 25.75
N ASP A 69 -15.73 28.57 25.34
CA ASP A 69 -15.28 29.25 24.12
C ASP A 69 -13.77 29.44 24.03
N GLU A 70 -13.11 29.84 25.14
CA GLU A 70 -11.69 30.13 25.16
C GLU A 70 -10.83 28.88 24.94
N ILE A 71 -11.10 27.83 25.69
CA ILE A 71 -10.41 26.51 25.55
C ILE A 71 -10.68 25.91 24.18
N TYR A 72 -11.94 25.94 23.72
CA TYR A 72 -12.32 25.48 22.39
C TYR A 72 -11.51 26.19 21.31
N ALA A 73 -11.50 27.52 21.30
CA ALA A 73 -10.81 28.30 20.28
C ALA A 73 -9.32 27.98 20.22
N ALA A 74 -8.66 27.84 21.38
CA ALA A 74 -7.25 27.53 21.47
C ALA A 74 -6.92 26.09 21.00
N ILE A 75 -7.68 25.09 21.43
CA ILE A 75 -7.51 23.69 20.98
C ILE A 75 -7.78 23.56 19.49
N ALA A 76 -8.87 24.16 18.98
CA ALA A 76 -9.22 24.12 17.58
C ALA A 76 -8.14 24.76 16.69
N GLN A 77 -7.57 25.90 17.13
CA GLN A 77 -6.45 26.52 16.43
C GLN A 77 -5.20 25.61 16.44
N ALA A 78 -4.84 25.03 17.57
CA ALA A 78 -3.71 24.12 17.67
C ALA A 78 -3.86 22.91 16.73
N CYS A 79 -5.06 22.31 16.69
CA CYS A 79 -5.35 21.21 15.76
C CYS A 79 -5.20 21.62 14.29
N ARG A 80 -5.72 22.79 13.91
CA ARG A 80 -5.58 23.31 12.53
C ARG A 80 -4.12 23.55 12.16
N GLU A 81 -3.31 24.07 13.07
CA GLU A 81 -1.87 24.26 12.84
C GLU A 81 -1.15 22.91 12.60
N ILE A 82 -1.53 21.84 13.31
CA ILE A 82 -1.00 20.49 13.06
C ILE A 82 -1.47 19.95 11.71
N ILE A 83 -2.72 20.13 11.36
CA ILE A 83 -3.28 19.75 10.05
C ILE A 83 -2.54 20.45 8.91
N ASP A 84 -2.14 21.72 9.11
CA ASP A 84 -1.36 22.52 8.17
C ASP A 84 0.14 22.15 8.12
N GLY A 85 0.56 21.10 8.83
CA GLY A 85 1.93 20.55 8.78
C GLY A 85 2.88 21.11 9.85
N LYS A 86 2.40 21.92 10.82
CA LYS A 86 3.24 22.39 11.91
C LYS A 86 3.38 21.33 13.01
N MET A 87 4.50 21.36 13.72
CA MET A 87 4.77 20.54 14.92
C MET A 87 4.77 19.01 14.65
N HIS A 88 4.90 18.55 13.42
CA HIS A 88 4.93 17.10 13.12
C HIS A 88 6.14 16.42 13.78
N ASP A 89 7.25 17.11 13.95
CA ASP A 89 8.44 16.64 14.69
C ASP A 89 8.17 16.40 16.18
N GLN A 90 7.04 16.91 16.71
CA GLN A 90 6.63 16.75 18.10
C GLN A 90 5.87 15.44 18.39
N PHE A 91 5.86 14.50 17.39
CA PHE A 91 5.26 13.17 17.51
C PHE A 91 6.33 12.06 17.43
N PRO A 92 7.26 12.00 18.41
CA PRO A 92 8.44 11.14 18.37
C PRO A 92 8.21 9.72 18.89
N THR A 93 6.96 9.33 19.18
CA THR A 93 6.64 8.02 19.74
C THR A 93 6.87 6.90 18.74
N ASP A 94 7.47 5.77 19.19
CA ASP A 94 7.65 4.58 18.38
C ASP A 94 6.28 4.01 17.94
N MET A 95 6.17 3.55 16.70
CA MET A 95 4.93 2.97 16.19
C MET A 95 4.57 1.67 16.88
N VAL A 96 5.56 0.89 17.32
CA VAL A 96 5.36 -0.38 18.05
C VAL A 96 5.46 -0.14 19.55
N GLN A 97 4.32 -0.22 20.22
CA GLN A 97 4.19 0.13 21.62
C GLN A 97 3.14 -0.73 22.33
N GLY A 98 3.29 -0.94 23.62
CA GLY A 98 2.23 -1.51 24.48
C GLY A 98 1.20 -0.46 24.88
N GLY A 99 0.03 -0.90 25.38
CA GLY A 99 -1.03 -0.02 25.87
C GLY A 99 -2.02 0.44 24.81
N ALA A 100 -2.20 -0.34 23.75
CA ALA A 100 -3.24 -0.11 22.73
C ALA A 100 -3.23 1.29 22.09
N GLY A 101 -2.03 1.91 21.97
CA GLY A 101 -1.90 3.25 21.39
C GLY A 101 -2.04 4.43 22.35
N THR A 102 -2.12 4.17 23.67
CA THR A 102 -2.25 5.24 24.66
C THR A 102 -1.12 6.28 24.57
N THR A 103 0.11 5.84 24.30
CA THR A 103 1.25 6.77 24.13
C THR A 103 1.05 7.72 22.96
N VAL A 104 0.54 7.24 21.83
CA VAL A 104 0.20 8.08 20.66
C VAL A 104 -0.94 9.05 20.98
N ASN A 105 -2.02 8.56 21.59
CA ASN A 105 -3.16 9.40 21.97
C ASN A 105 -2.72 10.52 22.93
N MET A 106 -1.93 10.18 23.96
CA MET A 106 -1.43 11.18 24.91
C MET A 106 -0.41 12.12 24.29
N ASN A 107 0.41 11.65 23.36
CA ASN A 107 1.31 12.53 22.60
C ASN A 107 0.51 13.63 21.87
N ALA A 108 -0.56 13.28 21.16
CA ALA A 108 -1.43 14.26 20.53
C ALA A 108 -2.08 15.21 21.56
N ASN A 109 -2.59 14.67 22.66
CA ASN A 109 -3.23 15.45 23.71
C ASN A 109 -2.27 16.48 24.31
N GLU A 110 -1.03 16.07 24.63
CA GLU A 110 -0.01 16.93 25.22
C GLU A 110 0.48 18.02 24.25
N VAL A 111 0.74 17.67 22.98
CA VAL A 111 1.14 18.63 21.94
C VAL A 111 0.06 19.68 21.73
N ILE A 112 -1.19 19.27 21.60
CA ILE A 112 -2.33 20.17 21.39
C ILE A 112 -2.54 21.05 22.63
N ALA A 113 -2.51 20.48 23.84
CA ALA A 113 -2.68 21.23 25.08
C ALA A 113 -1.60 22.29 25.26
N ASN A 114 -0.32 21.95 25.06
CA ASN A 114 0.78 22.89 25.18
C ASN A 114 0.74 24.00 24.13
N ARG A 115 0.31 23.68 22.90
CA ARG A 115 0.11 24.73 21.90
C ARG A 115 -1.10 25.61 22.23
N ALA A 116 -2.18 25.04 22.73
CA ALA A 116 -3.35 25.79 23.19
C ALA A 116 -2.99 26.73 24.36
N LEU A 117 -2.18 26.28 25.31
CA LEU A 117 -1.66 27.13 26.42
C LEU A 117 -0.91 28.35 25.89
N GLU A 118 -0.02 28.16 24.90
CA GLU A 118 0.68 29.31 24.28
C GLU A 118 -0.29 30.28 23.57
N ILE A 119 -1.29 29.79 22.89
CA ILE A 119 -2.32 30.59 22.21
C ILE A 119 -3.10 31.45 23.25
N MET A 120 -3.35 30.88 24.43
CA MET A 120 -4.00 31.56 25.58
C MET A 120 -3.06 32.47 26.38
N GLY A 121 -1.74 32.52 26.02
CA GLY A 121 -0.75 33.33 26.70
C GLY A 121 -0.12 32.71 27.96
N HIS A 122 -0.26 31.40 28.13
CA HIS A 122 0.32 30.61 29.21
C HIS A 122 1.62 29.89 28.84
N GLN A 123 2.32 29.36 29.85
CA GLN A 123 3.52 28.55 29.63
C GLN A 123 3.14 27.08 29.38
N ARG A 124 3.99 26.35 28.62
CA ARG A 124 3.87 24.91 28.46
C ARG A 124 3.93 24.22 29.83
N GLY A 125 3.06 23.26 30.03
CA GLY A 125 2.94 22.51 31.29
C GLY A 125 1.99 23.15 32.32
N GLU A 126 1.45 24.34 32.08
CA GLU A 126 0.43 24.96 32.96
C GLU A 126 -0.95 24.37 32.74
N TYR A 127 -1.07 23.05 32.88
CA TYR A 127 -2.24 22.24 32.55
C TYR A 127 -3.52 22.55 33.34
N GLN A 128 -3.43 23.38 34.38
CA GLN A 128 -4.58 23.91 35.06
C GLN A 128 -5.45 24.86 34.20
N PHE A 129 -4.89 25.43 33.13
CA PHE A 129 -5.61 26.28 32.18
C PHE A 129 -6.09 25.49 30.93
N CYS A 130 -5.30 24.54 30.42
CA CYS A 130 -5.69 23.62 29.35
C CYS A 130 -5.06 22.27 29.58
N SER A 131 -5.84 21.30 30.07
CA SER A 131 -5.41 19.95 30.42
C SER A 131 -5.43 19.03 29.21
N PRO A 132 -4.36 18.23 28.98
CA PRO A 132 -4.38 17.15 27.98
C PRO A 132 -5.52 16.14 28.20
N ASN A 133 -5.81 15.81 29.46
CA ASN A 133 -6.82 14.79 29.83
C ASN A 133 -8.23 15.36 29.88
N ASP A 134 -8.43 16.49 30.61
CA ASP A 134 -9.76 16.98 30.92
C ASP A 134 -10.37 17.82 29.77
N HIS A 135 -9.51 18.46 28.94
CA HIS A 135 -9.95 19.30 27.85
C HIS A 135 -9.70 18.67 26.48
N VAL A 136 -8.46 18.37 26.11
CA VAL A 136 -8.15 17.82 24.76
C VAL A 136 -8.72 16.42 24.59
N ASN A 137 -8.66 15.57 25.62
CA ASN A 137 -9.20 14.21 25.62
C ASN A 137 -10.62 14.11 26.20
N CYS A 138 -11.32 15.21 26.37
CA CYS A 138 -12.68 15.25 26.93
C CYS A 138 -13.62 14.32 26.14
N ALA A 139 -14.38 13.48 26.85
CA ALA A 139 -15.32 12.49 26.30
C ALA A 139 -14.66 11.45 25.38
N GLN A 140 -13.36 11.21 25.51
CA GLN A 140 -12.62 10.25 24.69
C GLN A 140 -11.90 9.21 25.54
N SER A 141 -11.63 8.07 24.93
CA SER A 141 -10.63 7.09 25.32
C SER A 141 -9.60 6.97 24.21
N THR A 142 -8.43 6.40 24.50
CA THR A 142 -7.54 5.90 23.44
C THR A 142 -8.30 4.91 22.56
N ASN A 143 -9.19 4.12 23.13
CA ASN A 143 -9.87 3.01 22.48
C ASN A 143 -10.87 3.42 21.38
N ASP A 144 -11.28 4.69 21.33
CA ASP A 144 -12.09 5.24 20.24
C ASP A 144 -11.30 6.25 19.39
N ALA A 145 -10.52 7.14 20.00
CA ALA A 145 -9.79 8.17 19.28
C ALA A 145 -8.61 7.62 18.44
N TYR A 146 -7.86 6.66 18.97
CA TYR A 146 -6.70 6.08 18.30
C TYR A 146 -7.09 5.27 17.04
N PRO A 147 -8.01 4.28 17.11
CA PRO A 147 -8.43 3.56 15.91
C PRO A 147 -9.13 4.46 14.89
N SER A 148 -9.91 5.45 15.30
CA SER A 148 -10.52 6.40 14.38
C SER A 148 -9.47 7.22 13.62
N ALA A 149 -8.38 7.60 14.29
CA ALA A 149 -7.29 8.35 13.66
C ALA A 149 -6.55 7.52 12.61
N PHE A 150 -6.12 6.30 12.91
CA PHE A 150 -5.38 5.52 11.92
C PHE A 150 -6.28 4.99 10.79
N ARG A 151 -7.59 4.75 11.00
CA ARG A 151 -8.54 4.49 9.92
C ARG A 151 -8.55 5.65 8.92
N TYR A 152 -8.67 6.87 9.40
CA TYR A 152 -8.63 8.04 8.53
C TYR A 152 -7.28 8.21 7.82
N ALA A 153 -6.18 7.97 8.50
CA ALA A 153 -4.85 8.00 7.90
C ALA A 153 -4.72 6.96 6.76
N PHE A 154 -5.21 5.73 6.94
CA PHE A 154 -5.22 4.72 5.88
C PHE A 154 -6.05 5.16 4.68
N ILE A 155 -7.23 5.76 4.90
CA ILE A 155 -8.08 6.31 3.82
C ILE A 155 -7.30 7.36 3.01
N ARG A 156 -6.62 8.28 3.68
CA ARG A 156 -5.80 9.31 3.03
C ARG A 156 -4.65 8.72 2.22
N MET A 157 -3.89 7.81 2.83
CA MET A 157 -2.75 7.16 2.17
C MET A 157 -3.17 6.25 1.01
N ASN A 158 -4.33 5.59 1.11
CA ASN A 158 -4.85 4.76 0.02
C ASN A 158 -5.02 5.55 -1.28
N ARG A 159 -5.36 6.81 -1.23
CA ARG A 159 -5.47 7.67 -2.42
C ARG A 159 -4.14 7.81 -3.15
N GLY A 160 -3.07 8.02 -2.40
CA GLY A 160 -1.72 8.06 -2.95
C GLY A 160 -1.31 6.72 -3.57
N LEU A 161 -1.57 5.62 -2.88
CA LEU A 161 -1.32 4.26 -3.35
C LEU A 161 -2.06 3.96 -4.66
N VAL A 162 -3.37 4.24 -4.70
CA VAL A 162 -4.20 4.03 -5.91
C VAL A 162 -3.72 4.91 -7.06
N SER A 163 -3.33 6.15 -6.80
CA SER A 163 -2.78 7.05 -7.82
C SER A 163 -1.49 6.49 -8.43
N GLU A 164 -0.55 5.98 -7.62
CA GLU A 164 0.68 5.37 -8.15
C GLU A 164 0.39 4.06 -8.90
N LEU A 165 -0.55 3.25 -8.41
CA LEU A 165 -1.01 2.05 -9.13
C LEU A 165 -1.58 2.39 -10.51
N GLN A 166 -2.43 3.40 -10.62
CA GLN A 166 -3.00 3.87 -11.88
C GLN A 166 -1.92 4.38 -12.85
N ARG A 167 -0.89 5.08 -12.35
CA ARG A 167 0.26 5.53 -13.18
C ARG A 167 1.05 4.33 -13.71
N LEU A 168 1.30 3.33 -12.88
CA LEU A 168 1.97 2.10 -13.31
C LEU A 168 1.16 1.34 -14.38
N ILE A 169 -0.16 1.22 -14.18
CA ILE A 169 -1.09 0.62 -15.15
C ILE A 169 -1.04 1.36 -16.48
N ALA A 170 -1.09 2.69 -16.46
CA ALA A 170 -1.00 3.51 -17.68
C ALA A 170 0.33 3.31 -18.42
N SER A 171 1.45 3.17 -17.70
CA SER A 171 2.76 2.88 -18.28
C SER A 171 2.80 1.50 -18.94
N LEU A 172 2.25 0.47 -18.29
CA LEU A 172 2.13 -0.87 -18.87
C LEU A 172 1.25 -0.88 -20.12
N ARG A 173 0.12 -0.16 -20.12
CA ARG A 173 -0.75 -0.01 -21.30
C ARG A 173 -0.02 0.66 -22.45
N LYS A 174 0.71 1.74 -22.18
CA LYS A 174 1.54 2.41 -23.18
C LYS A 174 2.55 1.44 -23.83
N LYS A 175 3.18 0.57 -23.03
CA LYS A 175 4.06 -0.48 -23.57
C LYS A 175 3.28 -1.54 -24.37
N GLY A 176 2.09 -1.87 -23.97
CA GLY A 176 1.18 -2.71 -24.71
C GLY A 176 0.88 -2.17 -26.10
N ASP A 177 0.54 -0.88 -26.18
CA ASP A 177 0.25 -0.19 -27.45
C ASP A 177 1.50 -0.09 -28.34
N GLU A 178 2.68 0.24 -27.75
CA GLU A 178 3.97 0.40 -28.44
C GLU A 178 4.43 -0.91 -29.13
N TYR A 179 4.08 -2.06 -28.57
CA TYR A 179 4.52 -3.38 -29.02
C TYR A 179 3.38 -4.31 -29.41
N ASN A 180 2.24 -3.76 -29.81
CA ASN A 180 1.06 -4.51 -30.18
C ASN A 180 1.27 -5.42 -31.41
N ASP A 181 2.21 -5.06 -32.29
CA ASP A 181 2.62 -5.78 -33.48
C ASP A 181 3.84 -6.71 -33.29
N SER A 182 4.46 -6.70 -32.11
CA SER A 182 5.68 -7.47 -31.83
C SER A 182 5.36 -8.90 -31.44
N ILE A 183 5.52 -9.83 -32.38
CA ILE A 183 5.26 -11.26 -32.12
C ILE A 183 6.28 -11.85 -31.13
N LYS A 184 5.80 -12.76 -30.30
CA LYS A 184 6.60 -13.60 -29.39
C LYS A 184 5.96 -14.97 -29.20
N MET A 185 6.70 -15.91 -28.60
CA MET A 185 6.14 -17.19 -28.17
C MET A 185 5.52 -17.05 -26.78
N GLY A 186 4.22 -17.35 -26.65
CA GLY A 186 3.57 -17.54 -25.37
C GLY A 186 3.98 -18.87 -24.74
N ARG A 187 4.09 -18.91 -23.41
CA ARG A 187 4.52 -20.11 -22.66
C ARG A 187 3.54 -20.47 -21.57
N THR A 188 3.34 -21.78 -21.42
CA THR A 188 2.68 -22.38 -20.25
C THR A 188 3.62 -23.39 -19.61
N GLN A 189 3.76 -23.38 -18.28
CA GLN A 189 4.73 -24.24 -17.57
C GLN A 189 6.19 -24.07 -18.09
N LEU A 190 6.52 -22.86 -18.56
CA LEU A 190 7.78 -22.49 -19.23
C LEU A 190 8.06 -23.24 -20.55
N GLN A 191 7.09 -23.98 -21.06
CA GLN A 191 7.18 -24.66 -22.38
C GLN A 191 6.50 -23.79 -23.45
N ASP A 192 7.01 -23.91 -24.69
CA ASP A 192 6.40 -23.25 -25.84
C ASP A 192 4.92 -23.65 -25.98
N ALA A 193 4.06 -22.66 -26.14
CA ALA A 193 2.63 -22.86 -26.31
C ALA A 193 2.18 -22.37 -27.71
N VAL A 194 1.75 -21.13 -27.81
CA VAL A 194 1.25 -20.52 -29.04
C VAL A 194 1.81 -19.11 -29.22
N PRO A 195 1.91 -18.63 -30.46
CA PRO A 195 2.29 -17.24 -30.71
C PRO A 195 1.32 -16.25 -30.08
N MET A 196 1.86 -15.12 -29.60
CA MET A 196 1.13 -13.95 -29.12
C MET A 196 1.94 -12.70 -29.43
N THR A 197 1.43 -11.51 -29.10
CA THR A 197 2.25 -10.28 -29.14
C THR A 197 2.78 -9.89 -27.77
N SER A 198 3.93 -9.23 -27.77
CA SER A 198 4.44 -8.57 -26.56
C SER A 198 3.44 -7.53 -26.04
N GLY A 199 2.72 -6.85 -26.95
CA GLY A 199 1.65 -5.93 -26.58
C GLY A 199 0.54 -6.58 -25.77
N GLN A 200 0.06 -7.75 -26.19
CA GLN A 200 -0.96 -8.51 -25.44
C GLN A 200 -0.46 -8.86 -24.02
N GLU A 201 0.80 -9.20 -23.85
CA GLU A 201 1.38 -9.51 -22.55
C GLU A 201 1.42 -8.30 -21.63
N PHE A 202 1.88 -7.14 -22.12
CA PHE A 202 1.89 -5.89 -21.31
C PHE A 202 0.48 -5.39 -20.99
N HIS A 203 -0.48 -5.51 -21.92
CA HIS A 203 -1.89 -5.25 -21.63
C HIS A 203 -2.46 -6.20 -20.59
N ALA A 204 -2.08 -7.48 -20.63
CA ALA A 204 -2.50 -8.44 -19.61
C ALA A 204 -1.94 -8.09 -18.21
N PHE A 205 -0.69 -7.63 -18.11
CA PHE A 205 -0.13 -7.11 -16.85
C PHE A 205 -0.92 -5.89 -16.35
N ALA A 206 -1.23 -4.95 -17.25
CA ALA A 206 -2.02 -3.76 -16.89
C ALA A 206 -3.42 -4.14 -16.38
N ASN A 207 -4.13 -5.00 -17.10
CA ASN A 207 -5.50 -5.44 -16.74
C ASN A 207 -5.50 -6.21 -15.41
N ASN A 208 -4.49 -7.05 -15.18
CA ASN A 208 -4.35 -7.78 -13.92
C ASN A 208 -4.17 -6.85 -12.72
N LEU A 209 -3.43 -5.74 -12.88
CA LEU A 209 -3.27 -4.75 -11.82
C LEU A 209 -4.48 -3.81 -11.69
N GLU A 210 -5.23 -3.55 -12.77
CA GLU A 210 -6.44 -2.71 -12.74
C GLU A 210 -7.52 -3.26 -11.82
N GLU A 211 -7.65 -4.58 -11.71
CA GLU A 211 -8.57 -5.20 -10.76
C GLU A 211 -8.28 -4.80 -9.31
N GLU A 212 -7.04 -4.43 -9.00
CA GLU A 212 -6.65 -4.05 -7.64
C GLU A 212 -7.08 -2.63 -7.27
N VAL A 213 -7.31 -1.76 -8.24
CA VAL A 213 -7.91 -0.43 -7.98
C VAL A 213 -9.28 -0.62 -7.35
N ALA A 214 -10.17 -1.37 -7.99
CA ALA A 214 -11.51 -1.65 -7.47
C ALA A 214 -11.48 -2.47 -6.16
N ASN A 215 -10.48 -3.33 -5.98
CA ASN A 215 -10.32 -4.11 -4.75
C ASN A 215 -9.92 -3.23 -3.57
N LEU A 216 -8.96 -2.32 -3.74
CA LEU A 216 -8.55 -1.35 -2.72
C LEU A 216 -9.70 -0.40 -2.37
N ASP A 217 -10.39 0.14 -3.38
CA ASP A 217 -11.54 1.05 -3.17
C ASP A 217 -12.69 0.40 -2.40
N ARG A 218 -12.91 -0.90 -2.60
CA ARG A 218 -13.91 -1.66 -1.85
C ARG A 218 -13.52 -1.86 -0.39
N ASN A 219 -12.25 -2.23 -0.16
CA ASN A 219 -11.78 -2.53 1.20
C ASN A 219 -11.55 -1.27 2.03
N VAL A 220 -11.13 -0.16 1.42
CA VAL A 220 -10.98 1.12 2.15
C VAL A 220 -12.31 1.64 2.68
N LYS A 221 -13.44 1.30 2.04
CA LYS A 221 -14.79 1.70 2.52
C LYS A 221 -15.14 1.13 3.89
N LEU A 222 -14.55 -0.01 4.27
CA LEU A 222 -14.74 -0.60 5.59
C LEU A 222 -14.12 0.25 6.72
N LEU A 223 -13.24 1.18 6.38
CA LEU A 223 -12.55 2.05 7.33
C LEU A 223 -13.36 3.31 7.68
N TYR A 224 -14.44 3.60 6.97
CA TYR A 224 -15.29 4.76 7.26
C TYR A 224 -16.21 4.57 8.46
N GLU A 225 -16.50 3.34 8.83
CA GLU A 225 -17.20 3.05 10.09
C GLU A 225 -16.22 3.19 11.25
N ILE A 226 -16.50 4.11 12.19
CA ILE A 226 -15.65 4.39 13.34
C ILE A 226 -16.44 4.33 14.64
N ASN A 227 -15.73 4.05 15.74
CA ASN A 227 -16.34 3.89 17.07
C ASN A 227 -16.19 5.13 17.96
N MET A 228 -15.97 6.31 17.37
CA MET A 228 -15.77 7.57 18.09
C MET A 228 -16.97 7.92 18.95
N GLY A 229 -16.72 8.17 20.24
CA GLY A 229 -17.78 8.35 21.26
C GLY A 229 -18.12 7.07 22.05
N GLY A 230 -17.57 5.90 21.65
CA GLY A 230 -17.70 4.66 22.42
C GLY A 230 -16.96 4.69 23.76
N THR A 231 -15.99 5.58 23.88
CA THR A 231 -15.10 5.73 25.03
C THR A 231 -14.35 4.43 25.37
N ALA A 232 -14.36 3.99 26.61
CA ALA A 232 -13.50 2.90 27.08
C ALA A 232 -13.81 1.52 26.44
N ILE A 233 -15.09 1.17 26.31
CA ILE A 233 -15.56 -0.16 25.86
C ILE A 233 -16.80 -0.09 24.97
N GLY A 234 -17.11 1.06 24.38
CA GLY A 234 -18.29 1.22 23.52
C GLY A 234 -19.57 1.65 24.21
N THR A 235 -19.57 1.85 25.53
CA THR A 235 -20.77 2.23 26.29
C THR A 235 -20.99 3.75 26.37
N GLY A 236 -20.06 4.56 25.87
CA GLY A 236 -20.15 6.01 25.90
C GLY A 236 -20.05 6.62 27.32
N LEU A 237 -19.47 5.89 28.29
CA LEU A 237 -19.33 6.36 29.65
C LEU A 237 -18.53 7.68 29.70
N ASN A 238 -19.00 8.68 30.42
CA ASN A 238 -18.45 10.03 30.53
C ASN A 238 -18.57 10.92 29.29
N ALA A 239 -19.25 10.48 28.23
CA ALA A 239 -19.63 11.35 27.12
C ALA A 239 -21.02 11.96 27.34
N ALA A 240 -21.19 13.21 26.89
CA ALA A 240 -22.50 13.84 26.90
C ALA A 240 -23.46 13.17 25.88
N ALA A 241 -24.76 13.21 26.17
CA ALA A 241 -25.74 12.64 25.24
C ALA A 241 -25.64 13.31 23.85
N GLY A 242 -25.60 12.47 22.79
CA GLY A 242 -25.47 12.94 21.41
C GLY A 242 -24.03 13.26 20.96
N TYR A 243 -23.03 13.02 21.81
CA TYR A 243 -21.61 13.29 21.50
C TYR A 243 -21.13 12.44 20.31
N ALA A 244 -21.40 11.15 20.31
CA ALA A 244 -20.93 10.25 19.25
C ALA A 244 -21.43 10.69 17.88
N GLU A 245 -22.74 10.89 17.71
CA GLU A 245 -23.37 11.32 16.46
C GLU A 245 -22.87 12.70 16.00
N LEU A 246 -22.66 13.61 16.97
CA LEU A 246 -22.16 14.94 16.66
C LEU A 246 -20.70 14.89 16.22
N CYS A 247 -19.88 14.09 16.89
CA CYS A 247 -18.48 13.91 16.52
C CYS A 247 -18.31 13.35 15.10
N ILE A 248 -19.13 12.35 14.71
CA ILE A 248 -19.13 11.82 13.34
C ILE A 248 -19.55 12.91 12.33
N ARG A 249 -20.57 13.69 12.63
CA ARG A 249 -21.00 14.79 11.77
C ARG A 249 -19.87 15.80 11.57
N LYS A 250 -19.17 16.18 12.66
CA LYS A 250 -18.01 17.06 12.58
C LYS A 250 -16.87 16.45 11.76
N MET A 251 -16.61 15.16 11.91
CA MET A 251 -15.63 14.45 11.06
C MET A 251 -16.00 14.55 9.58
N CYS A 252 -17.25 14.31 9.21
CA CYS A 252 -17.71 14.45 7.83
C CYS A 252 -17.56 15.90 7.31
N GLU A 253 -17.97 16.90 8.11
CA GLU A 253 -17.89 18.33 7.75
C GLU A 253 -16.43 18.79 7.55
N LEU A 254 -15.54 18.42 8.46
CA LEU A 254 -14.13 18.84 8.45
C LEU A 254 -13.32 18.17 7.35
N THR A 255 -13.61 16.91 7.05
CA THR A 255 -12.79 16.09 6.14
C THR A 255 -13.37 15.97 4.74
N GLY A 256 -14.68 16.16 4.58
CA GLY A 256 -15.43 15.85 3.36
C GLY A 256 -15.61 14.34 3.11
N GLU A 257 -15.29 13.49 4.11
CA GLU A 257 -15.38 12.04 4.03
C GLU A 257 -16.71 11.53 4.59
N PRO A 258 -17.24 10.42 4.05
CA PRO A 258 -18.51 9.84 4.50
C PRO A 258 -18.30 8.91 5.70
N PHE A 259 -17.82 9.44 6.83
CA PHE A 259 -17.71 8.64 8.05
C PHE A 259 -19.09 8.25 8.59
N GLU A 260 -19.14 7.06 9.15
CA GLU A 260 -20.34 6.49 9.75
C GLU A 260 -20.04 6.05 11.20
N LEU A 261 -21.02 6.25 12.07
CA LEU A 261 -20.96 5.72 13.43
C LEU A 261 -21.22 4.22 13.38
N ALA A 262 -20.37 3.43 14.03
CA ALA A 262 -20.59 2.01 14.15
C ALA A 262 -21.98 1.74 14.80
N SER A 263 -22.66 0.75 14.27
CA SER A 263 -24.04 0.41 14.71
C SER A 263 -24.09 -0.16 16.14
N ASP A 264 -23.02 -0.82 16.57
CA ASP A 264 -22.79 -1.30 17.93
C ASP A 264 -21.35 -0.92 18.35
N LEU A 265 -21.24 0.11 19.19
CA LEU A 265 -19.95 0.61 19.64
C LEU A 265 -19.20 -0.37 20.57
N VAL A 266 -19.93 -1.27 21.25
CA VAL A 266 -19.30 -2.30 22.10
C VAL A 266 -18.65 -3.39 21.24
N GLU A 267 -19.29 -3.76 20.14
CA GLU A 267 -18.73 -4.69 19.15
C GLU A 267 -17.55 -4.04 18.41
N ALA A 268 -17.71 -2.80 17.96
CA ALA A 268 -16.72 -2.10 17.14
C ALA A 268 -15.43 -1.74 17.89
N THR A 269 -15.44 -1.68 19.23
CA THR A 269 -14.25 -1.31 20.02
C THR A 269 -13.14 -2.37 19.94
N PRO A 270 -13.38 -3.69 20.06
CA PRO A 270 -12.36 -4.72 19.86
C PRO A 270 -12.22 -5.18 18.40
N ASP A 271 -13.14 -4.81 17.49
CA ASP A 271 -13.15 -5.37 16.14
C ASP A 271 -12.00 -4.83 15.28
N THR A 272 -11.31 -5.77 14.64
CA THR A 272 -10.18 -5.52 13.72
C THR A 272 -10.43 -6.06 12.31
N GLY A 273 -11.64 -6.50 12.01
CA GLY A 273 -12.01 -7.15 10.74
C GLY A 273 -11.75 -6.27 9.52
N ALA A 274 -12.02 -4.96 9.63
CA ALA A 274 -11.74 -3.99 8.57
C ALA A 274 -10.23 -3.91 8.24
N TYR A 275 -9.36 -3.99 9.26
CA TYR A 275 -7.90 -3.95 9.07
C TYR A 275 -7.38 -5.22 8.41
N VAL A 276 -7.89 -6.39 8.82
CA VAL A 276 -7.57 -7.69 8.19
C VAL A 276 -7.96 -7.67 6.71
N SER A 277 -9.15 -7.18 6.38
CA SER A 277 -9.64 -7.10 5.01
C SER A 277 -8.79 -6.15 4.16
N TYR A 278 -8.45 -4.97 4.68
CA TYR A 278 -7.64 -4.00 3.98
C TYR A 278 -6.18 -4.47 3.80
N SER A 279 -5.58 -5.06 4.83
CA SER A 279 -4.26 -5.70 4.75
C SER A 279 -4.23 -6.82 3.71
N ALA A 280 -5.26 -7.66 3.65
CA ALA A 280 -5.39 -8.70 2.63
C ALA A 280 -5.50 -8.12 1.20
N ALA A 281 -6.11 -6.94 1.03
CA ALA A 281 -6.13 -6.26 -0.26
C ALA A 281 -4.73 -5.77 -0.67
N LEU A 282 -3.94 -5.22 0.26
CA LEU A 282 -2.55 -4.84 0.02
C LEU A 282 -1.69 -6.06 -0.34
N LYS A 283 -1.85 -7.17 0.38
CA LYS A 283 -1.19 -8.44 0.06
C LYS A 283 -1.55 -8.93 -1.34
N ARG A 284 -2.83 -8.88 -1.74
CA ARG A 284 -3.27 -9.31 -3.06
C ARG A 284 -2.60 -8.48 -4.16
N LEU A 285 -2.51 -7.16 -4.01
CA LEU A 285 -1.74 -6.28 -4.90
C LEU A 285 -0.27 -6.71 -4.95
N ALA A 286 0.37 -6.94 -3.80
CA ALA A 286 1.77 -7.36 -3.72
C ALA A 286 2.02 -8.68 -4.45
N VAL A 287 1.14 -9.68 -4.33
CA VAL A 287 1.24 -10.96 -5.03
C VAL A 287 1.22 -10.77 -6.54
N LYS A 288 0.28 -9.97 -7.07
CA LYS A 288 0.17 -9.70 -8.51
C LYS A 288 1.39 -8.91 -9.04
N LEU A 289 1.83 -7.91 -8.30
CA LEU A 289 2.99 -7.11 -8.65
C LEU A 289 4.28 -7.94 -8.65
N SER A 290 4.46 -8.80 -7.65
CA SER A 290 5.60 -9.72 -7.56
C SER A 290 5.61 -10.70 -8.71
N LYS A 291 4.45 -11.25 -9.09
CA LYS A 291 4.33 -12.16 -10.26
C LYS A 291 4.74 -11.44 -11.55
N THR A 292 4.28 -10.23 -11.78
CA THR A 292 4.68 -9.43 -12.94
C THR A 292 6.19 -9.21 -12.96
N CYS A 293 6.81 -8.89 -11.83
CA CYS A 293 8.26 -8.74 -11.73
C CYS A 293 9.04 -10.04 -11.98
N ASN A 294 8.50 -11.19 -11.57
CA ASN A 294 9.11 -12.49 -11.89
C ASN A 294 9.12 -12.73 -13.41
N ASP A 295 8.05 -12.43 -14.11
CA ASP A 295 7.98 -12.55 -15.56
C ASP A 295 8.96 -11.59 -16.25
N LEU A 296 9.01 -10.32 -15.85
CA LEU A 296 9.96 -9.36 -16.39
C LEU A 296 11.42 -9.82 -16.22
N ARG A 297 11.76 -10.36 -15.06
CA ARG A 297 13.11 -10.91 -14.80
C ARG A 297 13.41 -12.11 -15.68
N LEU A 298 12.43 -13.00 -15.88
CA LEU A 298 12.58 -14.18 -16.73
C LEU A 298 12.73 -13.80 -18.20
N MET A 299 11.86 -12.93 -18.72
CA MET A 299 11.91 -12.48 -20.10
C MET A 299 13.18 -11.69 -20.44
N ALA A 300 13.75 -10.97 -19.46
CA ALA A 300 15.01 -10.23 -19.62
C ALA A 300 16.26 -11.09 -19.40
N SER A 301 16.12 -12.38 -19.10
CA SER A 301 17.25 -13.26 -18.79
C SER A 301 18.20 -13.43 -19.98
N GLY A 302 19.48 -13.52 -19.71
CA GLY A 302 20.51 -13.71 -20.76
C GLY A 302 21.63 -12.68 -20.64
N PRO A 303 22.09 -12.05 -21.75
CA PRO A 303 21.40 -11.95 -23.06
C PRO A 303 21.58 -13.12 -24.02
N ARG A 304 22.58 -14.00 -23.84
CA ARG A 304 22.87 -15.07 -24.80
C ARG A 304 22.40 -16.46 -24.39
N CYS A 305 22.27 -16.70 -23.10
CA CYS A 305 21.93 -18.01 -22.52
C CYS A 305 20.58 -17.98 -21.77
N GLY A 306 19.74 -17.00 -22.01
CA GLY A 306 18.41 -16.89 -21.46
C GLY A 306 17.36 -16.59 -22.52
N LEU A 307 16.16 -16.12 -22.11
CA LEU A 307 15.08 -15.86 -23.04
C LEU A 307 15.33 -14.62 -23.92
N HIS A 308 15.92 -13.59 -23.35
CA HIS A 308 16.30 -12.36 -24.07
C HIS A 308 15.17 -11.74 -24.91
N GLU A 309 13.93 -11.84 -24.46
CA GLU A 309 12.77 -11.28 -25.18
C GLU A 309 12.65 -9.78 -25.05
N ILE A 310 13.06 -9.26 -23.88
CA ILE A 310 13.02 -7.83 -23.54
C ILE A 310 14.36 -7.36 -22.98
N ASN A 311 14.59 -6.05 -23.04
CA ASN A 311 15.70 -5.42 -22.34
C ASN A 311 15.14 -4.48 -21.27
N LEU A 312 15.68 -4.59 -20.06
CA LEU A 312 15.40 -3.67 -18.97
C LEU A 312 16.45 -2.55 -18.95
N PRO A 313 16.10 -1.33 -18.54
CA PRO A 313 17.06 -0.26 -18.34
C PRO A 313 18.17 -0.67 -17.36
N PRO A 314 19.46 -0.41 -17.68
CA PRO A 314 20.56 -0.69 -16.76
C PRO A 314 20.56 0.33 -15.62
N MET A 315 20.31 -0.12 -14.38
CA MET A 315 20.22 0.77 -13.20
C MET A 315 21.43 0.67 -12.28
N ALA A 316 22.23 -0.38 -12.39
CA ALA A 316 23.45 -0.55 -11.60
C ALA A 316 24.45 -1.43 -12.34
N PRO A 317 25.77 -1.27 -12.10
CA PRO A 317 26.76 -2.27 -12.51
C PRO A 317 26.40 -3.62 -11.90
N GLY A 318 26.25 -4.66 -12.75
CA GLY A 318 25.61 -5.91 -12.32
C GLY A 318 26.50 -6.86 -11.53
N SER A 319 27.83 -6.64 -11.51
CA SER A 319 28.77 -7.57 -10.86
C SER A 319 30.10 -6.91 -10.55
N SER A 320 30.69 -7.29 -9.41
CA SER A 320 32.03 -6.89 -9.02
C SER A 320 33.15 -7.67 -9.73
N ILE A 321 32.84 -8.83 -10.34
CA ILE A 321 33.82 -9.72 -10.98
C ILE A 321 33.47 -10.10 -12.43
N MET A 322 32.28 -9.78 -12.93
CA MET A 322 31.83 -10.08 -14.29
C MET A 322 31.56 -8.77 -15.05
N PRO A 323 32.56 -8.22 -15.78
CA PRO A 323 32.38 -6.97 -16.53
C PRO A 323 31.22 -7.07 -17.53
N GLY A 324 30.39 -6.05 -17.60
CA GLY A 324 29.28 -5.96 -18.55
C GLY A 324 27.99 -6.73 -18.15
N LYS A 325 27.98 -7.43 -16.99
CA LYS A 325 26.75 -8.04 -16.48
C LYS A 325 25.82 -6.98 -15.91
N VAL A 326 24.57 -6.94 -16.36
CA VAL A 326 23.51 -6.08 -15.85
C VAL A 326 22.41 -6.94 -15.27
N ASN A 327 22.03 -6.67 -14.01
CA ASN A 327 20.99 -7.41 -13.32
C ASN A 327 19.64 -6.64 -13.32
N PRO A 328 18.50 -7.34 -13.23
CA PRO A 328 17.16 -6.75 -13.19
C PRO A 328 16.82 -6.20 -11.79
N VAL A 329 17.66 -5.28 -11.27
CA VAL A 329 17.64 -4.85 -9.86
C VAL A 329 16.32 -4.18 -9.43
N ILE A 330 15.61 -3.52 -10.36
CA ILE A 330 14.34 -2.86 -10.05
C ILE A 330 13.20 -3.89 -9.85
N PRO A 331 12.98 -4.87 -10.74
CA PRO A 331 12.08 -5.99 -10.42
C PRO A 331 12.47 -6.75 -9.15
N GLU A 332 13.76 -6.92 -8.86
CA GLU A 332 14.24 -7.61 -7.66
C GLU A 332 13.85 -6.86 -6.37
N VAL A 333 14.08 -5.55 -6.29
CA VAL A 333 13.66 -4.77 -5.12
C VAL A 333 12.15 -4.73 -4.98
N THR A 334 11.41 -4.73 -6.10
CA THR A 334 9.95 -4.81 -6.08
C THR A 334 9.47 -6.14 -5.48
N ASN A 335 10.09 -7.28 -5.86
CA ASN A 335 9.80 -8.57 -5.24
C ASN A 335 10.04 -8.55 -3.72
N GLN A 336 11.16 -7.95 -3.26
CA GLN A 336 11.49 -7.88 -1.82
C GLN A 336 10.44 -7.07 -1.04
N VAL A 337 10.00 -5.93 -1.59
CA VAL A 337 8.90 -5.14 -1.00
C VAL A 337 7.62 -5.97 -0.91
N CYS A 338 7.26 -6.69 -1.98
CA CYS A 338 6.09 -7.56 -2.00
C CYS A 338 6.17 -8.67 -0.95
N PHE A 339 7.35 -9.27 -0.74
CA PHE A 339 7.54 -10.29 0.31
C PHE A 339 7.35 -9.70 1.70
N LYS A 340 7.83 -8.48 1.94
CA LYS A 340 7.63 -7.79 3.22
C LYS A 340 6.15 -7.52 3.47
N VAL A 341 5.40 -7.04 2.48
CA VAL A 341 3.95 -6.79 2.58
C VAL A 341 3.17 -8.08 2.88
N ILE A 342 3.55 -9.20 2.27
CA ILE A 342 2.96 -10.50 2.57
C ILE A 342 3.24 -10.90 4.04
N GLY A 343 4.47 -10.64 4.52
CA GLY A 343 4.83 -10.88 5.92
C GLY A 343 4.05 -9.99 6.89
N ASN A 344 3.86 -8.72 6.54
CA ASN A 344 3.07 -7.77 7.33
C ASN A 344 1.60 -8.22 7.47
N ASP A 345 0.97 -8.71 6.40
CA ASP A 345 -0.38 -9.26 6.45
C ASP A 345 -0.50 -10.46 7.41
N THR A 346 0.52 -11.27 7.47
CA THR A 346 0.59 -12.37 8.45
C THR A 346 0.65 -11.85 9.89
N ALA A 347 1.45 -10.81 10.14
CA ALA A 347 1.52 -10.15 11.44
C ALA A 347 0.17 -9.52 11.83
N VAL A 348 -0.48 -8.83 10.89
CA VAL A 348 -1.85 -8.27 11.09
C VAL A 348 -2.83 -9.37 11.45
N THR A 349 -2.79 -10.52 10.79
CA THR A 349 -3.67 -11.66 11.08
C THR A 349 -3.50 -12.17 12.52
N PHE A 350 -2.25 -12.38 12.98
CA PHE A 350 -1.99 -12.80 14.35
C PHE A 350 -2.36 -11.73 15.38
N ALA A 351 -2.09 -10.46 15.08
CA ALA A 351 -2.43 -9.35 15.98
C ALA A 351 -3.95 -9.19 16.11
N ALA A 352 -4.69 -9.37 15.02
CA ALA A 352 -6.16 -9.34 15.04
C ALA A 352 -6.76 -10.48 15.89
N GLU A 353 -6.22 -11.70 15.75
CA GLU A 353 -6.67 -12.87 16.52
C GLU A 353 -6.33 -12.74 18.02
N ALA A 354 -5.25 -12.06 18.39
CA ALA A 354 -4.78 -11.93 19.76
C ALA A 354 -5.62 -10.99 20.64
N GLY A 355 -6.61 -10.28 20.10
CA GLY A 355 -7.53 -9.43 20.87
C GLY A 355 -8.31 -10.23 21.91
N GLN A 356 -8.58 -9.60 23.07
CA GLN A 356 -9.29 -10.24 24.16
C GLN A 356 -10.39 -9.32 24.69
N LEU A 357 -11.60 -9.87 24.83
CA LEU A 357 -12.76 -9.19 25.40
C LEU A 357 -13.06 -7.86 24.64
N GLN A 358 -13.16 -6.74 25.35
CA GLN A 358 -13.66 -5.48 24.82
C GLN A 358 -12.61 -4.58 24.17
N LEU A 359 -11.37 -5.06 23.95
CA LEU A 359 -10.31 -4.28 23.29
C LEU A 359 -9.28 -5.20 22.63
N ASN A 360 -8.82 -4.82 21.44
CA ASN A 360 -7.61 -5.41 20.86
C ASN A 360 -6.39 -4.54 21.17
N VAL A 361 -5.53 -5.01 22.08
CA VAL A 361 -4.34 -4.27 22.52
C VAL A 361 -3.18 -4.32 21.52
N MET A 362 -3.32 -5.10 20.42
CA MET A 362 -2.29 -5.27 19.38
C MET A 362 -2.47 -4.30 18.20
N GLU A 363 -3.38 -3.36 18.26
CA GLU A 363 -3.59 -2.34 17.23
C GLU A 363 -2.31 -1.60 16.80
N PRO A 364 -1.33 -1.29 17.69
CA PRO A 364 -0.09 -0.63 17.27
C PRO A 364 0.70 -1.39 16.20
N ILE A 365 0.84 -2.71 16.30
CA ILE A 365 1.52 -3.50 15.26
C ILE A 365 0.67 -3.65 14.00
N ILE A 366 -0.67 -3.71 14.12
CA ILE A 366 -1.58 -3.68 12.96
C ILE A 366 -1.37 -2.38 12.18
N THR A 367 -1.35 -1.27 12.92
CA THR A 367 -1.18 0.08 12.38
C THR A 367 0.16 0.24 11.66
N GLU A 368 1.25 -0.15 12.30
CA GLU A 368 2.61 -0.10 11.73
C GLU A 368 2.71 -0.93 10.45
N CYS A 369 2.28 -2.19 10.47
CA CYS A 369 2.34 -3.09 9.32
C CYS A 369 1.57 -2.55 8.11
N ILE A 370 0.40 -1.94 8.32
CA ILE A 370 -0.40 -1.37 7.23
C ILE A 370 0.24 -0.08 6.70
N PHE A 371 0.71 0.83 7.56
CA PHE A 371 1.42 2.04 7.14
C PHE A 371 2.67 1.72 6.33
N GLU A 372 3.50 0.79 6.79
CA GLU A 372 4.68 0.34 6.08
C GLU A 372 4.30 -0.24 4.71
N SER A 373 3.28 -1.10 4.66
CA SER A 373 2.83 -1.75 3.42
C SER A 373 2.35 -0.73 2.38
N ILE A 374 1.52 0.25 2.77
CA ILE A 374 1.05 1.31 1.86
C ILE A 374 2.24 2.14 1.35
N THR A 375 3.12 2.56 2.26
CA THR A 375 4.28 3.40 1.94
C THR A 375 5.23 2.69 0.98
N TRP A 376 5.60 1.45 1.28
CA TRP A 376 6.55 0.70 0.48
C TRP A 376 5.99 0.32 -0.89
N LEU A 377 4.71 -0.08 -0.97
CA LEU A 377 4.05 -0.34 -2.26
C LEU A 377 3.98 0.91 -3.12
N SER A 378 3.60 2.06 -2.55
CA SER A 378 3.54 3.33 -3.28
C SER A 378 4.91 3.70 -3.86
N ASN A 379 5.94 3.65 -3.03
CA ASN A 379 7.30 4.00 -3.43
C ASN A 379 7.85 3.05 -4.49
N VAL A 380 7.68 1.74 -4.32
CA VAL A 380 8.24 0.77 -5.25
C VAL A 380 7.50 0.74 -6.59
N MET A 381 6.20 1.01 -6.63
CA MET A 381 5.46 1.15 -7.89
C MET A 381 5.94 2.36 -8.72
N ALA A 382 6.22 3.48 -8.06
CA ALA A 382 6.82 4.64 -8.73
C ALA A 382 8.21 4.30 -9.29
N ILE A 383 9.07 3.64 -8.51
CA ILE A 383 10.39 3.18 -8.93
C ILE A 383 10.29 2.18 -10.08
N LEU A 384 9.40 1.20 -9.99
CA LEU A 384 9.19 0.19 -11.05
C LEU A 384 8.76 0.85 -12.35
N ARG A 385 7.83 1.79 -12.30
CA ARG A 385 7.38 2.55 -13.47
C ARG A 385 8.51 3.32 -14.11
N GLU A 386 9.15 4.22 -13.36
CA GLU A 386 10.11 5.19 -13.89
C GLU A 386 11.45 4.57 -14.30
N LYS A 387 11.90 3.59 -13.54
CA LYS A 387 13.25 3.01 -13.69
C LYS A 387 13.25 1.64 -14.39
N CYS A 388 12.09 1.08 -14.70
CA CYS A 388 11.98 -0.18 -15.39
C CYS A 388 10.99 -0.12 -16.54
N ILE A 389 9.67 -0.04 -16.28
CA ILE A 389 8.63 -0.20 -17.31
C ILE A 389 8.77 0.83 -18.42
N ASP A 390 8.92 2.12 -18.11
CA ASP A 390 8.99 3.20 -19.11
C ASP A 390 10.16 3.01 -20.10
N GLY A 391 11.24 2.39 -19.67
CA GLY A 391 12.45 2.18 -20.48
C GLY A 391 12.59 0.78 -21.09
N ILE A 392 11.61 -0.13 -20.94
CA ILE A 392 11.65 -1.47 -21.56
C ILE A 392 11.67 -1.36 -23.08
N THR A 393 12.54 -2.15 -23.71
CA THR A 393 12.54 -2.40 -25.15
C THR A 393 12.38 -3.88 -25.46
N ILE A 394 11.81 -4.20 -26.63
CA ILE A 394 11.57 -5.56 -27.07
C ILE A 394 12.58 -5.96 -28.14
N ASN A 395 13.13 -7.17 -28.03
CA ASN A 395 14.03 -7.76 -29.03
C ASN A 395 13.22 -8.40 -30.18
N ARG A 396 12.58 -7.57 -31.03
CA ARG A 396 11.61 -7.97 -32.05
C ARG A 396 12.12 -9.08 -32.98
N GLU A 397 13.33 -8.91 -33.53
CA GLU A 397 13.92 -9.89 -34.45
C GLU A 397 14.17 -11.23 -33.76
N HIS A 398 14.74 -11.20 -32.55
CA HIS A 398 14.99 -12.40 -31.76
C HIS A 398 13.68 -13.12 -31.44
N ASN A 399 12.64 -12.41 -31.02
CA ASN A 399 11.34 -12.99 -30.71
C ASN A 399 10.69 -13.62 -31.94
N ALA A 400 10.74 -12.94 -33.09
CA ALA A 400 10.21 -13.48 -34.35
C ALA A 400 10.95 -14.74 -34.80
N GLU A 401 12.29 -14.75 -34.72
CA GLU A 401 13.07 -15.96 -35.03
C GLU A 401 12.78 -17.12 -34.07
N THR A 402 12.61 -16.82 -32.76
CA THR A 402 12.22 -17.82 -31.77
C THR A 402 10.88 -18.47 -32.14
N VAL A 403 9.88 -17.69 -32.56
CA VAL A 403 8.58 -18.17 -32.99
C VAL A 403 8.73 -19.10 -34.23
N LYS A 404 9.51 -18.67 -35.27
CA LYS A 404 9.73 -19.47 -36.47
C LYS A 404 10.38 -20.83 -36.20
N HIS A 405 11.21 -20.91 -35.18
CA HIS A 405 11.90 -22.15 -34.81
C HIS A 405 11.11 -23.00 -33.81
N SER A 406 10.04 -22.48 -33.23
CA SER A 406 9.22 -23.23 -32.29
C SER A 406 8.40 -24.31 -32.97
N ILE A 407 8.30 -25.46 -32.29
CA ILE A 407 7.39 -26.52 -32.71
C ILE A 407 5.93 -26.09 -32.49
N GLY A 408 5.66 -25.20 -31.59
CA GLY A 408 4.35 -24.66 -31.23
C GLY A 408 3.60 -24.02 -32.42
N ILE A 409 4.31 -23.53 -33.45
CA ILE A 409 3.68 -22.95 -34.64
C ILE A 409 2.80 -23.95 -35.40
N VAL A 410 3.05 -25.27 -35.24
CA VAL A 410 2.21 -26.32 -35.83
C VAL A 410 0.74 -26.19 -35.41
N THR A 411 0.48 -25.63 -34.25
CA THR A 411 -0.88 -25.41 -33.75
C THR A 411 -1.66 -24.42 -34.64
N ALA A 412 -1.01 -23.42 -35.18
CA ALA A 412 -1.62 -22.49 -36.15
C ALA A 412 -1.98 -23.16 -37.47
N LEU A 413 -1.32 -24.27 -37.81
CA LEU A 413 -1.56 -25.03 -39.02
C LEU A 413 -2.67 -26.07 -38.88
N ASN A 414 -3.05 -26.45 -37.65
CA ASN A 414 -4.08 -27.46 -37.38
C ASN A 414 -5.39 -27.29 -38.15
N PRO A 415 -5.96 -26.07 -38.29
CA PRO A 415 -7.21 -25.88 -39.01
C PRO A 415 -7.12 -26.25 -40.50
N VAL A 416 -5.91 -26.19 -41.08
CA VAL A 416 -5.67 -26.36 -42.52
C VAL A 416 -5.16 -27.77 -42.83
N ILE A 417 -4.13 -28.26 -42.12
CA ILE A 417 -3.53 -29.57 -42.39
C ILE A 417 -4.11 -30.70 -41.53
N GLY A 418 -4.89 -30.36 -40.53
CA GLY A 418 -5.53 -31.28 -39.59
C GLY A 418 -4.62 -31.79 -38.47
N TYR A 419 -5.20 -32.19 -37.35
CA TYR A 419 -4.49 -32.60 -36.13
C TYR A 419 -3.51 -33.74 -36.33
N LYS A 420 -3.89 -34.76 -37.16
CA LYS A 420 -3.05 -35.94 -37.42
C LYS A 420 -1.75 -35.60 -38.18
N ALA A 421 -1.86 -34.74 -39.19
CA ALA A 421 -0.68 -34.25 -39.92
C ALA A 421 0.19 -33.39 -39.04
N SER A 422 -0.42 -32.47 -38.29
CA SER A 422 0.26 -31.60 -37.33
C SER A 422 1.04 -32.39 -36.28
N THR A 423 0.45 -33.44 -35.70
CA THR A 423 1.12 -34.34 -34.74
C THR A 423 2.33 -35.03 -35.35
N LYS A 424 2.23 -35.48 -36.64
CA LYS A 424 3.36 -36.09 -37.33
C LYS A 424 4.50 -35.12 -37.57
N ILE A 425 4.20 -33.89 -38.01
CA ILE A 425 5.19 -32.83 -38.24
C ILE A 425 5.85 -32.43 -36.93
N ALA A 426 5.08 -32.24 -35.85
CA ALA A 426 5.62 -31.89 -34.54
C ALA A 426 6.60 -32.96 -34.02
N LYS A 427 6.23 -34.23 -34.12
CA LYS A 427 7.08 -35.35 -33.73
C LYS A 427 8.39 -35.38 -34.54
N GLU A 428 8.29 -35.26 -35.86
CA GLU A 428 9.45 -35.26 -36.76
C GLU A 428 10.36 -34.07 -36.50
N ALA A 429 9.79 -32.88 -36.25
CA ALA A 429 10.56 -31.70 -35.88
C ALA A 429 11.35 -31.90 -34.58
N LEU A 430 10.72 -32.54 -33.59
CA LEU A 430 11.36 -32.86 -32.32
C LEU A 430 12.50 -33.87 -32.48
N GLU A 431 12.29 -34.90 -33.27
CA GLU A 431 13.28 -35.98 -33.48
C GLU A 431 14.46 -35.57 -34.37
N THR A 432 14.20 -34.72 -35.38
CA THR A 432 15.21 -34.37 -36.38
C THR A 432 15.88 -33.00 -36.17
N GLY A 433 15.28 -32.16 -35.33
CA GLY A 433 15.71 -30.77 -35.16
C GLY A 433 15.38 -29.86 -36.35
N LYS A 434 14.65 -30.35 -37.37
CA LYS A 434 14.21 -29.52 -38.49
C LYS A 434 13.06 -28.60 -38.07
N SER A 435 12.99 -27.43 -38.70
CA SER A 435 11.88 -26.50 -38.45
C SER A 435 10.56 -27.08 -38.98
N VAL A 436 9.47 -26.77 -38.28
CA VAL A 436 8.10 -27.10 -38.72
C VAL A 436 7.84 -26.56 -40.15
N TYR A 437 8.32 -25.34 -40.44
CA TYR A 437 8.21 -24.69 -41.74
C TYR A 437 8.78 -25.58 -42.87
N ASN A 438 10.04 -26.04 -42.68
CA ASN A 438 10.71 -26.85 -43.67
C ASN A 438 10.03 -28.22 -43.86
N LEU A 439 9.60 -28.86 -42.77
CA LEU A 439 8.92 -30.14 -42.81
C LEU A 439 7.57 -30.07 -43.53
N VAL A 440 6.81 -29.00 -43.33
CA VAL A 440 5.53 -28.77 -44.03
C VAL A 440 5.73 -28.70 -45.55
N LEU A 441 6.81 -28.01 -46.00
CA LEU A 441 7.19 -27.91 -47.40
C LEU A 441 7.72 -29.25 -47.96
N GLU A 442 8.61 -29.93 -47.22
CA GLU A 442 9.17 -31.25 -47.62
C GLU A 442 8.07 -32.29 -47.79
N HIS A 443 7.07 -32.29 -46.91
CA HIS A 443 5.91 -33.18 -47.00
C HIS A 443 4.82 -32.70 -47.97
N GLN A 444 5.02 -31.55 -48.63
CA GLN A 444 4.08 -30.95 -49.59
C GLN A 444 2.66 -30.78 -49.03
N LEU A 445 2.57 -30.44 -47.75
CA LEU A 445 1.27 -30.24 -47.06
C LEU A 445 0.65 -28.89 -47.43
N LEU A 446 1.47 -27.88 -47.68
CA LEU A 446 1.10 -26.53 -48.08
C LEU A 446 2.10 -25.99 -49.12
N SER A 447 1.68 -25.06 -49.97
CA SER A 447 2.62 -24.29 -50.77
C SER A 447 3.37 -23.27 -49.89
N LYS A 448 4.50 -22.75 -50.40
CA LYS A 448 5.26 -21.73 -49.68
C LYS A 448 4.41 -20.50 -49.40
N GLU A 449 3.66 -20.05 -50.38
CA GLU A 449 2.79 -18.87 -50.27
C GLU A 449 1.70 -19.07 -49.21
N GLN A 450 1.06 -20.24 -49.19
CA GLN A 450 0.05 -20.59 -48.17
C GLN A 450 0.67 -20.64 -46.76
N LEU A 451 1.87 -21.21 -46.66
CA LEU A 451 2.55 -21.31 -45.37
C LEU A 451 3.01 -19.96 -44.84
N ASP A 452 3.56 -19.10 -45.72
CA ASP A 452 3.97 -17.76 -45.39
C ASP A 452 2.77 -16.89 -44.93
N GLU A 453 1.62 -17.06 -45.59
CA GLU A 453 0.37 -16.38 -45.19
C GLU A 453 -0.14 -16.87 -43.83
N LEU A 454 -0.20 -18.19 -43.61
CA LEU A 454 -0.69 -18.76 -42.35
C LEU A 454 0.24 -18.43 -41.15
N LEU A 455 1.53 -18.39 -41.39
CA LEU A 455 2.54 -18.06 -40.36
C LEU A 455 2.88 -16.56 -40.28
N ASN A 456 2.15 -15.72 -41.01
CA ASN A 456 2.21 -14.30 -40.80
C ASN A 456 1.73 -13.98 -39.37
N PRO A 457 2.47 -13.20 -38.59
CA PRO A 457 2.10 -12.82 -37.23
C PRO A 457 0.63 -12.40 -37.06
N GLU A 458 0.12 -11.60 -38.00
CA GLU A 458 -1.28 -11.15 -37.98
C GLU A 458 -2.30 -12.29 -38.06
N ASN A 459 -1.97 -13.36 -38.78
CA ASN A 459 -2.86 -14.52 -38.98
C ASN A 459 -2.71 -15.59 -37.89
N MET A 460 -1.58 -15.61 -37.18
CA MET A 460 -1.36 -16.52 -36.05
C MET A 460 -2.02 -16.05 -34.74
N LEU A 461 -2.38 -14.79 -34.68
CA LEU A 461 -3.07 -14.20 -33.51
C LEU A 461 -4.56 -14.46 -33.66
N ALA A 462 -5.20 -15.01 -32.62
CA ALA A 462 -6.65 -15.16 -32.61
C ALA A 462 -7.31 -13.79 -32.85
N ALA A 463 -8.21 -13.69 -33.78
CA ALA A 463 -9.03 -12.51 -33.97
C ALA A 463 -9.91 -12.31 -32.72
N HIS A 464 -9.75 -11.18 -32.03
CA HIS A 464 -10.62 -10.75 -30.93
C HIS A 464 -11.31 -9.46 -31.32
#